data_f213cd25abe8a17680c6a8fbc2163433
#
_entry.id   f213cd25abe8a17680c6a8fbc2163433
#
_cell.length_a   1.000
_cell.length_b   1.000
_cell.length_c   1.000
_cell.angle_alpha   90.00
_cell.angle_beta   90.00
_cell.angle_gamma   90.00
#
_symmetry.space_group_name_H-M   'P 1'
#
loop_
_entity.id
_entity.type
_entity.pdbx_description
1 polymer ?
#
loop_
_entity_poly.entity_id
_entity_poly.type
_entity_poly.pdbx_seq_one_letter_code
_entity_poly.pdbx_strand_id
1 'polypeptide(L)'
;MNISPDTHLQKILDDQSSDSELLKMAEIELKELEIQFEKNEKKLKFFLLPKDEADKKNAINSEMLKELMGCTNYANENDSVRAVVYKSTGDVFCAGLDLYDFKENNMTNALSDVFNLLHKPKLAVLEGDAYGGGVLLILCCNYVISKSDVKLCLPEVDRGLFPFQVMDALIKVMPAKKALDWCIRGLSVDAKDCLKMNVIDEINNNISFRS
;
A
#
# COMPACT_ATOMS: atom_id res chain seq x y z
N MET A 1 -12.24 -27.23 15.94
CA MET A 1 -10.81 -27.41 16.23
C MET A 1 -10.21 -26.03 16.30
N ASN A 2 -9.86 -25.55 17.48
CA ASN A 2 -9.17 -24.28 17.66
C ASN A 2 -7.71 -24.45 17.23
N ILE A 3 -7.37 -24.00 16.04
CA ILE A 3 -5.96 -23.84 15.64
C ILE A 3 -5.56 -22.47 16.16
N SER A 4 -4.66 -22.46 17.15
CA SER A 4 -4.07 -21.24 17.68
C SER A 4 -3.33 -20.51 16.56
N PRO A 5 -3.38 -19.16 16.49
CA PRO A 5 -2.61 -18.36 15.52
C PRO A 5 -1.11 -18.68 15.54
N ASP A 6 -0.58 -19.05 16.71
CA ASP A 6 0.83 -19.42 16.91
C ASP A 6 1.27 -20.66 16.11
N THR A 7 0.34 -21.58 15.79
CA THR A 7 0.71 -22.84 15.13
C THR A 7 0.99 -22.67 13.63
N HIS A 8 0.46 -21.63 13.00
CA HIS A 8 0.68 -21.41 11.56
C HIS A 8 1.97 -20.60 11.34
N LEU A 9 2.22 -19.61 12.19
CA LEU A 9 3.50 -18.88 12.24
C LEU A 9 4.65 -19.82 12.60
N GLN A 10 4.44 -20.74 13.55
CA GLN A 10 5.45 -21.72 13.94
C GLN A 10 5.81 -22.68 12.80
N LYS A 11 4.87 -23.07 11.95
CA LYS A 11 5.14 -23.89 10.75
C LYS A 11 5.94 -23.18 9.67
N ILE A 12 5.78 -21.85 9.55
CA ILE A 12 6.57 -21.03 8.63
C ILE A 12 7.98 -20.83 9.18
N LEU A 13 8.13 -20.71 10.51
CA LEU A 13 9.41 -20.58 11.19
C LEU A 13 10.23 -21.88 11.20
N ASP A 14 9.57 -23.05 11.13
CA ASP A 14 10.22 -24.36 11.12
C ASP A 14 10.74 -24.79 9.74
N ASP A 15 10.37 -24.05 8.67
CA ASP A 15 10.90 -24.27 7.32
C ASP A 15 12.28 -23.55 7.21
N GLN A 16 13.35 -24.33 7.45
CA GLN A 16 14.74 -23.87 7.54
C GLN A 16 15.34 -23.44 6.19
N SER A 17 14.75 -22.47 5.53
CA SER A 17 15.41 -21.72 4.47
C SER A 17 15.74 -20.32 4.97
N SER A 18 16.80 -19.72 4.46
CA SER A 18 17.51 -18.50 4.86
C SER A 18 16.71 -17.22 5.20
N ASP A 19 15.41 -17.33 5.34
CA ASP A 19 14.47 -16.23 5.58
C ASP A 19 14.14 -16.00 7.07
N SER A 20 14.84 -16.70 7.98
CA SER A 20 14.50 -16.66 9.43
C SER A 20 14.71 -15.29 10.11
N GLU A 21 15.61 -14.45 9.58
CA GLU A 21 15.80 -13.08 10.08
C GLU A 21 14.73 -12.13 9.56
N LEU A 22 14.34 -12.25 8.30
CA LEU A 22 13.24 -11.48 7.71
C LEU A 22 11.89 -11.79 8.37
N LEU A 23 11.64 -13.07 8.69
CA LEU A 23 10.45 -13.49 9.43
C LEU A 23 10.44 -12.98 10.88
N LYS A 24 11.60 -12.94 11.55
CA LYS A 24 11.73 -12.34 12.88
C LYS A 24 11.53 -10.83 12.88
N MET A 25 12.02 -10.14 11.86
CA MET A 25 11.80 -8.71 11.69
C MET A 25 10.31 -8.44 11.41
N ALA A 26 9.68 -9.21 10.55
CA ALA A 26 8.23 -9.13 10.29
C ALA A 26 7.38 -9.44 11.54
N GLU A 27 7.80 -10.39 12.41
CA GLU A 27 7.14 -10.65 13.71
C GLU A 27 7.28 -9.48 14.69
N ILE A 28 8.44 -8.82 14.73
CA ILE A 28 8.67 -7.66 15.61
C ILE A 28 7.84 -6.48 15.10
N GLU A 29 7.80 -6.24 13.80
CA GLU A 29 6.98 -5.19 13.18
C GLU A 29 5.48 -5.46 13.30
N LEU A 30 5.03 -6.72 13.15
CA LEU A 30 3.64 -7.12 13.38
C LEU A 30 3.22 -6.92 14.85
N LYS A 31 4.13 -7.12 15.83
CA LYS A 31 3.84 -6.84 17.25
C LYS A 31 3.75 -5.35 17.57
N GLU A 32 4.52 -4.52 16.90
CA GLU A 32 4.44 -3.05 17.06
C GLU A 32 3.20 -2.46 16.37
N LEU A 33 2.58 -3.20 15.45
CA LEU A 33 1.42 -2.79 14.64
C LEU A 33 0.06 -3.21 15.21
N GLU A 34 0.01 -3.93 16.33
CA GLU A 34 -1.25 -4.26 17.01
C GLU A 34 -1.82 -3.04 17.72
N ILE A 35 -2.48 -2.14 17.01
CA ILE A 35 -3.34 -1.13 17.63
C ILE A 35 -4.66 -1.80 17.96
N GLN A 36 -4.88 -2.08 19.25
CA GLN A 36 -6.15 -2.58 19.76
C GLN A 36 -7.12 -1.43 19.91
N PHE A 37 -8.19 -1.43 19.12
CA PHE A 37 -9.36 -0.64 19.45
C PHE A 37 -10.18 -1.39 20.50
N GLU A 38 -9.98 -1.04 21.79
CA GLU A 38 -10.67 -1.62 22.93
C GLU A 38 -12.13 -1.15 23.10
N LYS A 39 -12.93 -1.14 22.06
CA LYS A 39 -14.40 -1.08 22.20
C LYS A 39 -15.05 -1.94 21.14
N ASN A 40 -15.30 -3.20 21.41
CA ASN A 40 -16.03 -4.19 20.59
C ASN A 40 -15.22 -5.29 19.91
N GLU A 41 -14.12 -5.78 20.46
CA GLU A 41 -13.38 -6.97 19.98
C GLU A 41 -13.02 -6.96 18.46
N LYS A 42 -12.96 -5.78 17.82
CA LYS A 42 -12.65 -5.63 16.41
C LYS A 42 -11.21 -5.18 16.26
N LYS A 43 -10.34 -6.06 15.81
CA LYS A 43 -8.94 -5.74 15.55
C LYS A 43 -8.80 -5.14 14.16
N LEU A 44 -8.34 -3.87 14.08
CA LEU A 44 -7.78 -3.27 12.88
C LEU A 44 -6.28 -3.59 12.87
N LYS A 45 -5.79 -4.22 11.80
CA LYS A 45 -4.35 -4.39 11.61
C LYS A 45 -3.85 -3.36 10.62
N PHE A 46 -2.75 -2.71 10.96
CA PHE A 46 -2.08 -1.72 10.14
C PHE A 46 -0.90 -2.40 9.46
N PHE A 47 -0.73 -2.18 8.18
CA PHE A 47 0.49 -2.50 7.47
C PHE A 47 1.22 -1.19 7.22
N LEU A 48 2.38 -1.02 7.86
CA LEU A 48 3.33 0.01 7.47
C LEU A 48 4.07 -0.51 6.24
N LEU A 49 4.29 0.36 5.27
CA LEU A 49 5.29 0.07 4.26
C LEU A 49 6.65 -0.05 4.98
N PRO A 50 7.52 -1.01 4.60
CA PRO A 50 8.72 -1.35 5.36
C PRO A 50 9.59 -0.15 5.70
N LYS A 51 10.07 -0.06 6.95
CA LYS A 51 10.88 1.06 7.46
C LYS A 51 12.18 1.26 6.69
N ASP A 52 12.78 0.18 6.22
CA ASP A 52 14.10 0.20 5.56
C ASP A 52 14.07 0.81 4.16
N GLU A 53 12.88 0.98 3.59
CA GLU A 53 12.68 1.64 2.30
C GLU A 53 12.43 3.16 2.42
N ALA A 54 12.39 3.72 3.64
CA ALA A 54 12.22 5.16 3.84
C ALA A 54 13.35 5.97 3.16
N ASP A 55 14.58 5.47 3.17
CA ASP A 55 15.72 6.07 2.47
C ASP A 55 15.55 6.04 0.95
N LYS A 56 14.85 5.03 0.42
CA LYS A 56 14.43 4.91 -0.99
C LYS A 56 13.04 5.49 -1.24
N LYS A 57 12.49 6.25 -0.28
CA LYS A 57 11.18 6.89 -0.36
C LYS A 57 10.04 5.89 -0.60
N ASN A 58 10.12 4.72 0.02
CA ASN A 58 9.13 3.65 -0.07
C ASN A 58 8.86 3.22 -1.54
N ALA A 59 9.92 3.10 -2.34
CA ALA A 59 9.81 2.60 -3.71
C ALA A 59 9.42 1.11 -3.71
N ILE A 60 8.50 0.74 -4.60
CA ILE A 60 8.00 -0.63 -4.73
C ILE A 60 9.06 -1.46 -5.46
N ASN A 61 9.77 -2.29 -4.72
CA ASN A 61 10.73 -3.27 -5.22
C ASN A 61 10.18 -4.71 -5.05
N SER A 62 10.96 -5.70 -5.48
CA SER A 62 10.59 -7.11 -5.40
C SER A 62 10.42 -7.61 -3.97
N GLU A 63 11.21 -7.08 -3.02
CA GLU A 63 11.16 -7.42 -1.60
C GLU A 63 9.88 -6.89 -0.98
N MET A 64 9.59 -5.60 -1.12
CA MET A 64 8.33 -4.99 -0.67
C MET A 64 7.11 -5.73 -1.22
N LEU A 65 7.13 -6.14 -2.49
CA LEU A 65 6.01 -6.89 -3.06
C LEU A 65 5.83 -8.27 -2.43
N LYS A 66 6.92 -8.98 -2.13
CA LYS A 66 6.86 -10.26 -1.41
C LYS A 66 6.26 -10.09 -0.02
N GLU A 67 6.69 -9.06 0.72
CA GLU A 67 6.15 -8.73 2.03
C GLU A 67 4.67 -8.36 1.97
N LEU A 68 4.28 -7.49 1.03
CA LEU A 68 2.87 -7.14 0.81
C LEU A 68 2.01 -8.38 0.48
N MET A 69 2.52 -9.30 -0.33
CA MET A 69 1.84 -10.57 -0.62
C MET A 69 1.72 -11.45 0.63
N GLY A 70 2.78 -11.57 1.43
CA GLY A 70 2.76 -12.30 2.69
C GLY A 70 1.72 -11.73 3.67
N CYS A 71 1.74 -10.41 3.86
CA CYS A 71 0.75 -9.70 4.69
C CYS A 71 -0.68 -9.86 4.16
N THR A 72 -0.85 -9.84 2.84
CA THR A 72 -2.15 -10.03 2.19
C THR A 72 -2.71 -11.43 2.44
N ASN A 73 -1.87 -12.46 2.28
CA ASN A 73 -2.25 -13.86 2.54
C ASN A 73 -2.64 -14.04 4.01
N TYR A 74 -1.81 -13.55 4.93
CA TYR A 74 -2.13 -13.56 6.37
C TYR A 74 -3.47 -12.89 6.66
N ALA A 75 -3.71 -11.69 6.09
CA ALA A 75 -4.95 -10.96 6.31
C ALA A 75 -6.17 -11.70 5.75
N ASN A 76 -6.04 -12.32 4.58
CA ASN A 76 -7.13 -13.08 3.96
C ASN A 76 -7.50 -14.33 4.77
N GLU A 77 -6.51 -15.04 5.30
CA GLU A 77 -6.68 -16.29 6.05
C GLU A 77 -7.10 -16.06 7.52
N ASN A 78 -6.91 -14.86 8.06
CA ASN A 78 -7.18 -14.56 9.45
C ASN A 78 -8.51 -13.82 9.64
N ASP A 79 -9.53 -14.50 10.12
CA ASP A 79 -10.87 -13.93 10.35
C ASP A 79 -10.90 -12.79 11.40
N SER A 80 -9.87 -12.69 12.26
CA SER A 80 -9.76 -11.57 13.20
C SER A 80 -9.37 -10.26 12.52
N VAL A 81 -8.77 -10.30 11.33
CA VAL A 81 -8.47 -9.11 10.53
C VAL A 81 -9.74 -8.65 9.82
N ARG A 82 -10.22 -7.45 10.13
CA ARG A 82 -11.46 -6.90 9.57
C ARG A 82 -11.22 -5.90 8.45
N ALA A 83 -10.08 -5.24 8.45
CA ALA A 83 -9.65 -4.30 7.43
C ALA A 83 -8.12 -4.17 7.47
N VAL A 84 -7.56 -3.67 6.38
CA VAL A 84 -6.13 -3.38 6.25
C VAL A 84 -5.95 -1.89 6.01
N VAL A 85 -5.00 -1.27 6.70
CA VAL A 85 -4.66 0.14 6.52
C VAL A 85 -3.23 0.23 5.99
N TYR A 86 -3.07 0.83 4.82
CA TYR A 86 -1.77 1.18 4.26
C TYR A 86 -1.34 2.55 4.78
N LYS A 87 -0.19 2.59 5.43
CA LYS A 87 0.45 3.80 5.92
C LYS A 87 1.95 3.70 5.66
N SER A 88 2.61 4.80 5.41
CA SER A 88 4.05 4.85 5.24
C SER A 88 4.76 5.52 6.41
N THR A 89 6.06 5.28 6.51
CA THR A 89 6.98 6.07 7.32
C THR A 89 7.75 7.05 6.43
N GLY A 90 8.24 8.17 7.00
CA GLY A 90 8.97 9.20 6.26
C GLY A 90 8.04 10.20 5.54
N ASP A 91 8.65 11.05 4.70
CA ASP A 91 7.99 12.20 4.07
C ASP A 91 7.27 11.86 2.77
N VAL A 92 7.40 10.64 2.27
CA VAL A 92 6.79 10.16 1.03
C VAL A 92 5.98 8.91 1.33
N PHE A 93 4.73 8.88 0.88
CA PHE A 93 3.91 7.67 1.01
C PHE A 93 4.51 6.54 0.17
N CYS A 94 4.75 6.79 -1.12
CA CYS A 94 5.37 5.81 -2.00
C CYS A 94 5.91 6.49 -3.27
N ALA A 95 7.17 6.25 -3.60
CA ALA A 95 7.84 6.81 -4.79
C ALA A 95 7.50 6.08 -6.10
N GLY A 96 6.64 5.06 -6.05
CA GLY A 96 6.28 4.24 -7.20
C GLY A 96 7.21 3.04 -7.39
N LEU A 97 7.18 2.45 -8.59
CA LEU A 97 7.95 1.24 -8.90
C LEU A 97 9.44 1.53 -8.99
N ASP A 98 10.26 0.71 -8.33
CA ASP A 98 11.71 0.68 -8.56
C ASP A 98 12.00 0.01 -9.91
N LEU A 99 12.30 0.84 -10.92
CA LEU A 99 12.51 0.37 -12.28
C LEU A 99 13.81 -0.43 -12.47
N TYR A 100 14.79 -0.26 -11.59
CA TYR A 100 16.03 -1.05 -11.64
C TYR A 100 15.78 -2.45 -11.14
N ASP A 101 15.18 -2.57 -9.94
CA ASP A 101 14.84 -3.84 -9.35
C ASP A 101 13.86 -4.63 -10.23
N PHE A 102 12.88 -3.94 -10.81
CA PHE A 102 11.89 -4.55 -11.70
C PHE A 102 12.53 -5.21 -12.93
N LYS A 103 13.54 -4.57 -13.53
CA LYS A 103 14.25 -5.11 -14.69
C LYS A 103 15.15 -6.30 -14.32
N GLU A 104 15.85 -6.22 -13.19
CA GLU A 104 16.77 -7.26 -12.74
C GLU A 104 16.03 -8.54 -12.33
N ASN A 105 14.89 -8.42 -11.67
CA ASN A 105 14.15 -9.55 -11.11
C ASN A 105 13.07 -10.11 -12.06
N ASN A 106 12.99 -9.65 -13.32
CA ASN A 106 12.01 -10.12 -14.32
C ASN A 106 10.57 -10.23 -13.78
N MET A 107 10.14 -9.24 -13.01
CA MET A 107 8.80 -9.24 -12.42
C MET A 107 7.74 -9.16 -13.53
N THR A 108 6.94 -10.22 -13.63
CA THR A 108 5.93 -10.37 -14.70
C THR A 108 4.51 -10.03 -14.23
N ASN A 109 4.27 -10.01 -12.92
CA ASN A 109 2.95 -9.74 -12.38
C ASN A 109 2.60 -8.25 -12.47
N ALA A 110 1.39 -7.94 -12.87
CA ALA A 110 0.89 -6.58 -12.81
C ALA A 110 0.75 -6.15 -11.34
N LEU A 111 1.18 -4.92 -11.00
CA LEU A 111 1.05 -4.40 -9.64
C LEU A 111 -0.41 -4.39 -9.18
N SER A 112 -1.35 -4.07 -10.10
CA SER A 112 -2.77 -4.09 -9.82
C SER A 112 -3.27 -5.47 -9.36
N ASP A 113 -2.70 -6.55 -9.90
CA ASP A 113 -3.08 -7.89 -9.50
C ASP A 113 -2.66 -8.16 -8.06
N VAL A 114 -1.41 -7.80 -7.70
CA VAL A 114 -0.91 -7.92 -6.33
C VAL A 114 -1.76 -7.12 -5.34
N PHE A 115 -2.06 -5.85 -5.65
CA PHE A 115 -2.85 -4.99 -4.79
C PHE A 115 -4.31 -5.44 -4.66
N ASN A 116 -4.83 -6.20 -5.61
CA ASN A 116 -6.18 -6.74 -5.59
C ASN A 116 -6.30 -8.16 -5.00
N LEU A 117 -5.20 -8.80 -4.61
CA LEU A 117 -5.23 -10.09 -3.90
C LEU A 117 -5.91 -10.00 -2.52
N LEU A 118 -5.91 -8.83 -1.90
CA LEU A 118 -6.57 -8.63 -0.60
C LEU A 118 -8.08 -8.54 -0.77
N HIS A 119 -8.81 -9.46 -0.13
CA HIS A 119 -10.28 -9.54 -0.18
C HIS A 119 -10.98 -8.76 0.94
N LYS A 120 -10.21 -8.16 1.86
CA LYS A 120 -10.75 -7.37 2.96
C LYS A 120 -10.75 -5.88 2.64
N PRO A 121 -11.58 -5.07 3.31
CA PRO A 121 -11.55 -3.61 3.15
C PRO A 121 -10.14 -3.04 3.31
N LYS A 122 -9.77 -2.15 2.40
CA LYS A 122 -8.46 -1.49 2.32
C LYS A 122 -8.61 0.00 2.52
N LEU A 123 -7.83 0.56 3.42
CA LEU A 123 -7.73 2.01 3.63
C LEU A 123 -6.31 2.46 3.32
N ALA A 124 -6.16 3.65 2.76
CA ALA A 124 -4.87 4.32 2.66
C ALA A 124 -4.87 5.59 3.52
N VAL A 125 -3.76 5.82 4.21
CA VAL A 125 -3.53 7.02 5.02
C VAL A 125 -2.30 7.74 4.49
N LEU A 126 -2.53 8.89 3.87
CA LEU A 126 -1.50 9.64 3.19
C LEU A 126 -1.03 10.80 4.06
N GLU A 127 0.18 10.67 4.58
CA GLU A 127 0.89 11.74 5.29
C GLU A 127 2.02 12.35 4.46
N GLY A 128 2.26 11.81 3.25
CA GLY A 128 3.25 12.26 2.29
C GLY A 128 2.81 11.98 0.85
N ASP A 129 3.59 12.48 -0.10
CA ASP A 129 3.31 12.39 -1.53
C ASP A 129 3.34 10.95 -2.04
N ALA A 130 2.57 10.68 -3.12
CA ALA A 130 2.61 9.39 -3.79
C ALA A 130 2.83 9.54 -5.31
N TYR A 131 3.59 8.60 -5.87
CA TYR A 131 4.01 8.64 -7.26
C TYR A 131 3.71 7.32 -7.96
N GLY A 132 3.25 7.38 -9.21
CA GLY A 132 3.10 6.23 -10.10
C GLY A 132 2.44 5.00 -9.49
N GLY A 133 3.21 3.94 -9.28
CA GLY A 133 2.72 2.71 -8.61
C GLY A 133 2.15 2.93 -7.21
N GLY A 134 2.60 3.97 -6.49
CA GLY A 134 2.01 4.38 -5.21
C GLY A 134 0.60 4.95 -5.39
N VAL A 135 0.36 5.70 -6.46
CA VAL A 135 -1.00 6.17 -6.81
C VAL A 135 -1.89 4.97 -7.18
N LEU A 136 -1.34 3.95 -7.86
CA LEU A 136 -2.08 2.73 -8.15
C LEU A 136 -2.51 2.00 -6.87
N LEU A 137 -1.63 1.89 -5.87
CA LEU A 137 -1.97 1.28 -4.57
C LEU A 137 -3.13 2.03 -3.90
N ILE A 138 -3.10 3.36 -3.91
CA ILE A 138 -4.17 4.21 -3.38
C ILE A 138 -5.50 3.95 -4.09
N LEU A 139 -5.49 3.90 -5.42
CA LEU A 139 -6.67 3.64 -6.25
C LEU A 139 -7.24 2.22 -6.07
N CYS A 140 -6.43 1.27 -5.57
CA CYS A 140 -6.88 -0.07 -5.19
C CYS A 140 -7.48 -0.10 -3.77
N CYS A 141 -7.45 0.98 -3.00
CA CYS A 141 -8.06 1.07 -1.69
C CYS A 141 -9.55 1.44 -1.77
N ASN A 142 -10.31 1.02 -0.75
CA ASN A 142 -11.74 1.31 -0.66
C ASN A 142 -12.02 2.69 -0.03
N TYR A 143 -11.06 3.23 0.71
CA TYR A 143 -11.16 4.55 1.34
C TYR A 143 -9.77 5.17 1.50
N VAL A 144 -9.65 6.44 1.21
CA VAL A 144 -8.39 7.17 1.22
C VAL A 144 -8.52 8.44 2.05
N ILE A 145 -7.72 8.53 3.12
CA ILE A 145 -7.60 9.73 3.96
C ILE A 145 -6.25 10.37 3.69
N SER A 146 -6.20 11.67 3.49
CA SER A 146 -4.97 12.41 3.18
C SER A 146 -4.81 13.66 4.02
N LYS A 147 -3.57 14.05 4.31
CA LYS A 147 -3.25 15.42 4.71
C LYS A 147 -3.45 16.38 3.54
N SER A 148 -3.70 17.65 3.86
CA SER A 148 -4.03 18.68 2.86
C SER A 148 -2.86 19.11 1.97
N ASP A 149 -1.63 18.85 2.41
CA ASP A 149 -0.37 19.21 1.74
C ASP A 149 0.18 18.10 0.83
N VAL A 150 -0.46 16.93 0.82
CA VAL A 150 -0.09 15.79 -0.02
C VAL A 150 -0.36 16.07 -1.49
N LYS A 151 0.51 15.55 -2.33
CA LYS A 151 0.40 15.58 -3.80
C LYS A 151 0.48 14.17 -4.37
N LEU A 152 -0.30 13.92 -5.41
CA LEU A 152 -0.25 12.69 -6.20
C LEU A 152 0.29 13.03 -7.60
N CYS A 153 1.26 12.24 -8.09
CA CYS A 153 1.92 12.51 -9.37
C CYS A 153 2.07 11.23 -10.20
N LEU A 154 1.96 11.38 -11.53
CA LEU A 154 2.15 10.30 -12.49
C LEU A 154 3.36 10.60 -13.40
N PRO A 155 4.61 10.47 -12.88
CA PRO A 155 5.81 10.92 -13.58
C PRO A 155 6.27 9.95 -14.69
N GLU A 156 5.51 8.90 -15.00
CA GLU A 156 5.87 7.88 -15.97
C GLU A 156 6.17 8.46 -17.34
N VAL A 157 5.41 9.47 -17.77
CA VAL A 157 5.57 10.11 -19.09
C VAL A 157 6.90 10.84 -19.24
N ASP A 158 7.46 11.39 -18.16
CA ASP A 158 8.78 12.02 -18.17
C ASP A 158 9.91 11.01 -18.44
N ARG A 159 9.61 9.72 -18.25
CA ARG A 159 10.52 8.59 -18.50
C ARG A 159 10.17 7.84 -19.79
N GLY A 160 9.28 8.39 -20.63
CA GLY A 160 8.83 7.76 -21.88
C GLY A 160 7.92 6.54 -21.68
N LEU A 161 7.31 6.41 -20.49
CA LEU A 161 6.37 5.34 -20.15
C LEU A 161 4.95 5.91 -20.07
N PHE A 162 3.95 5.05 -20.27
CA PHE A 162 2.56 5.41 -20.03
C PHE A 162 2.00 4.57 -18.87
N PRO A 163 1.32 5.19 -17.87
CA PRO A 163 0.86 4.51 -16.68
C PRO A 163 -0.44 3.72 -16.92
N PHE A 164 -0.40 2.65 -17.74
CA PHE A 164 -1.58 1.89 -18.17
C PHE A 164 -2.40 1.35 -16.99
N GLN A 165 -1.75 0.77 -15.98
CA GLN A 165 -2.44 0.21 -14.82
C GLN A 165 -3.12 1.31 -13.97
N VAL A 166 -2.45 2.45 -13.83
CA VAL A 166 -3.01 3.62 -13.14
C VAL A 166 -4.19 4.18 -13.91
N MET A 167 -4.07 4.28 -15.25
CA MET A 167 -5.16 4.72 -16.11
C MET A 167 -6.40 3.83 -15.97
N ASP A 168 -6.23 2.49 -15.97
CA ASP A 168 -7.34 1.55 -15.76
C ASP A 168 -8.02 1.73 -14.40
N ALA A 169 -7.25 2.03 -13.36
CA ALA A 169 -7.80 2.31 -12.03
C ALA A 169 -8.50 3.67 -11.98
N LEU A 170 -7.93 4.71 -12.59
CA LEU A 170 -8.50 6.06 -12.61
C LEU A 170 -9.86 6.14 -13.28
N ILE A 171 -10.05 5.45 -14.40
CA ILE A 171 -11.33 5.47 -15.12
C ILE A 171 -12.50 4.86 -14.34
N LYS A 172 -12.22 4.16 -13.24
CA LYS A 172 -13.24 3.62 -12.33
C LYS A 172 -13.77 4.67 -11.35
N VAL A 173 -12.99 5.74 -11.11
CA VAL A 173 -13.31 6.78 -10.12
C VAL A 173 -13.58 8.15 -10.75
N MET A 174 -13.11 8.40 -12.00
CA MET A 174 -13.30 9.67 -12.68
C MET A 174 -13.60 9.50 -14.18
N PRO A 175 -14.09 10.54 -14.86
CA PRO A 175 -14.32 10.50 -16.32
C PRO A 175 -13.03 10.18 -17.10
N ALA A 176 -13.10 9.25 -18.06
CA ALA A 176 -11.96 8.74 -18.82
C ALA A 176 -11.10 9.84 -19.47
N LYS A 177 -11.72 10.93 -19.98
CA LYS A 177 -10.96 12.07 -20.53
C LYS A 177 -10.09 12.76 -19.50
N LYS A 178 -10.54 12.88 -18.26
CA LYS A 178 -9.79 13.50 -17.16
C LYS A 178 -8.65 12.58 -16.71
N ALA A 179 -8.92 11.28 -16.59
CA ALA A 179 -7.90 10.29 -16.31
C ALA A 179 -6.80 10.28 -17.37
N LEU A 180 -7.19 10.28 -18.66
CA LEU A 180 -6.25 10.33 -19.76
C LEU A 180 -5.41 11.62 -19.78
N ASP A 181 -6.03 12.79 -19.56
CA ASP A 181 -5.33 14.08 -19.49
C ASP A 181 -4.27 14.06 -18.40
N TRP A 182 -4.60 13.55 -17.22
CA TRP A 182 -3.63 13.42 -16.11
C TRP A 182 -2.48 12.47 -16.47
N CYS A 183 -2.79 11.28 -16.99
CA CYS A 183 -1.79 10.30 -17.40
C CYS A 183 -0.84 10.83 -18.49
N ILE A 184 -1.35 11.60 -19.48
CA ILE A 184 -0.52 12.14 -20.58
C ILE A 184 0.36 13.29 -20.10
N ARG A 185 -0.16 14.12 -19.21
CA ARG A 185 0.57 15.34 -18.77
C ARG A 185 1.50 15.09 -17.61
N GLY A 186 1.38 13.99 -16.90
CA GLY A 186 2.24 13.64 -15.76
C GLY A 186 2.18 14.64 -14.61
N LEU A 187 1.08 15.40 -14.48
CA LEU A 187 0.99 16.50 -13.54
C LEU A 187 0.97 16.01 -12.09
N SER A 188 1.58 16.81 -11.22
CA SER A 188 1.36 16.72 -9.79
C SER A 188 0.04 17.39 -9.43
N VAL A 189 -0.85 16.67 -8.75
CA VAL A 189 -2.19 17.11 -8.37
C VAL A 189 -2.28 17.16 -6.85
N ASP A 190 -2.78 18.25 -6.29
CA ASP A 190 -2.91 18.40 -4.84
C ASP A 190 -4.09 17.59 -4.26
N ALA A 191 -4.06 17.36 -2.94
CA ALA A 191 -5.07 16.58 -2.24
C ALA A 191 -6.50 17.13 -2.45
N LYS A 192 -6.67 18.46 -2.56
CA LYS A 192 -8.00 19.08 -2.74
C LYS A 192 -8.58 18.77 -4.11
N ASP A 193 -7.75 18.76 -5.14
CA ASP A 193 -8.20 18.42 -6.47
C ASP A 193 -8.37 16.90 -6.61
N CYS A 194 -7.52 16.09 -5.97
CA CYS A 194 -7.72 14.64 -5.85
C CYS A 194 -9.05 14.27 -5.15
N LEU A 195 -9.46 15.03 -4.12
CA LEU A 195 -10.77 14.89 -3.47
C LEU A 195 -11.92 15.16 -4.45
N LYS A 196 -11.84 16.26 -5.22
CA LYS A 196 -12.85 16.58 -6.27
C LYS A 196 -12.92 15.54 -7.38
N MET A 197 -11.82 14.81 -7.59
CA MET A 197 -11.72 13.75 -8.61
C MET A 197 -12.06 12.36 -8.06
N ASN A 198 -12.49 12.24 -6.80
CA ASN A 198 -12.81 10.98 -6.12
C ASN A 198 -11.61 10.01 -6.00
N VAL A 199 -10.39 10.54 -6.01
CA VAL A 199 -9.15 9.75 -5.76
C VAL A 199 -8.82 9.71 -4.28
N ILE A 200 -9.20 10.75 -3.55
CA ILE A 200 -9.16 10.87 -2.09
C ILE A 200 -10.59 11.04 -1.60
N ASP A 201 -10.95 10.39 -0.50
CA ASP A 201 -12.29 10.45 0.09
C ASP A 201 -12.39 11.48 1.21
N GLU A 202 -11.30 11.73 1.93
CA GLU A 202 -11.28 12.65 3.07
C GLU A 202 -9.93 13.39 3.17
N ILE A 203 -9.99 14.70 3.48
CA ILE A 203 -8.82 15.47 3.88
C ILE A 203 -8.89 15.72 5.38
N ASN A 204 -7.88 15.24 6.11
CA ASN A 204 -7.79 15.36 7.56
C ASN A 204 -6.33 15.58 8.00
N ASN A 205 -6.04 16.75 8.55
CA ASN A 205 -4.68 17.07 9.02
C ASN A 205 -4.37 16.53 10.42
N ASN A 206 -5.38 16.05 11.14
CA ASN A 206 -5.27 15.51 12.49
C ASN A 206 -5.46 13.98 12.50
N ILE A 207 -4.88 13.31 11.51
CA ILE A 207 -4.94 11.84 11.45
C ILE A 207 -4.12 11.30 12.62
N SER A 208 -4.80 10.92 13.69
CA SER A 208 -4.20 10.20 14.81
C SER A 208 -4.97 8.90 15.01
N PHE A 209 -4.34 7.80 14.71
CA PHE A 209 -4.79 6.52 15.24
C PHE A 209 -4.27 6.46 16.67
N ARG A 210 -5.16 6.59 17.65
CA ARG A 210 -4.78 6.41 19.06
C ARG A 210 -4.35 4.95 19.24
N SER A 211 -3.07 4.78 19.58
CA SER A 211 -2.50 3.53 20.06
C SER A 211 -3.14 3.07 21.35
#